data_674e5e5dae9bd8f9c9f08c742f352adf
#
_entry.id   674e5e5dae9bd8f9c9f08c742f352adf
#
_cell.length_a   1.000
_cell.length_b   1.000
_cell.length_c   1.000
_cell.angle_alpha   90.00
_cell.angle_beta   90.00
_cell.angle_gamma   90.00
#
_symmetry.space_group_name_H-M   'P 1'
#
loop_
_entity.id
_entity.type
_entity.pdbx_description
1 polymer ?
#
loop_
_entity_poly.entity_id
_entity_poly.type
_entity_poly.pdbx_seq_one_letter_code
_entity_poly.pdbx_strand_id
1 'polypeptide(L)'
;FYMLSRYEEYLPHNKDKVGRFEVKDSIAFKNNFLIMPVVDHWIIFLKEKLLGRFPNISFKENNFHFINTVDVDNAYAYLEKGFFRTIVALFKDLFQFRFHYVWGRLGVLFFNKKDPYDTYSQLLNIHNKYNLKTIFFFLLGDYGFYDRSVHFGSYKLKKQIQEISNDCEIGIHSSMKSIFNPRKNIIEINRLENIINKKIIKNRQHFLCLDIPFNYRNLIHSGIEHDYSMGFPTQPGFRAGTSFPFYFFDLEEDFTTNLLLHPFSVMDVSFNKYLNTDPIVSLDLIKQIIDSVKNVNGQFISIWHNESLHNMYQWKGWNFIYEDMIRYIVNEKS
;
A
#
# COMPACT_ATOMS: atom_id res chain seq x y z
N PHE A 1 14.54 18.26 -7.05
CA PHE A 1 15.49 17.14 -7.06
C PHE A 1 15.61 16.49 -5.67
N TYR A 2 15.94 17.26 -4.61
CA TYR A 2 16.15 16.78 -3.23
C TYR A 2 15.04 15.83 -2.72
N MET A 3 13.77 16.19 -2.91
CA MET A 3 12.62 15.41 -2.46
C MET A 3 12.42 14.14 -3.30
N LEU A 4 12.50 14.26 -4.64
CA LEU A 4 12.25 13.14 -5.56
C LEU A 4 13.36 12.09 -5.51
N SER A 5 14.62 12.50 -5.37
CA SER A 5 15.74 11.57 -5.23
C SER A 5 15.82 10.93 -3.84
N ARG A 6 14.99 11.38 -2.89
CA ARG A 6 15.07 10.98 -1.48
C ARG A 6 16.46 11.20 -0.87
N TYR A 7 17.12 12.31 -1.22
CA TYR A 7 18.47 12.62 -0.76
C TYR A 7 18.62 12.52 0.76
N GLU A 8 17.59 12.89 1.53
CA GLU A 8 17.57 12.82 3.00
C GLU A 8 17.71 11.37 3.53
N GLU A 9 17.40 10.34 2.73
CA GLU A 9 17.55 8.93 3.12
C GLU A 9 18.96 8.38 2.85
N TYR A 10 19.79 9.10 2.10
CA TYR A 10 21.22 8.82 1.95
C TYR A 10 22.06 9.50 3.04
N LEU A 11 21.51 10.49 3.76
CA LEU A 11 22.15 11.13 4.90
C LEU A 11 21.93 10.28 6.18
N PRO A 12 22.75 10.50 7.25
CA PRO A 12 22.48 9.91 8.55
C PRO A 12 21.07 10.23 9.04
N HIS A 13 20.27 9.22 9.36
CA HIS A 13 18.90 9.34 9.82
C HIS A 13 18.53 8.24 10.81
N ASN A 14 17.48 8.45 11.59
CA ASN A 14 16.94 7.43 12.46
C ASN A 14 16.09 6.42 11.70
N LYS A 15 16.18 5.16 12.11
CA LYS A 15 15.30 4.08 11.63
C LYS A 15 14.40 3.62 12.77
N ASP A 16 13.15 3.29 12.44
CA ASP A 16 12.23 2.73 13.40
C ASP A 16 12.58 1.26 13.74
N LYS A 17 11.78 0.63 14.62
CA LYS A 17 11.99 -0.75 15.08
C LYS A 17 11.97 -1.81 13.97
N VAL A 18 11.45 -1.45 12.79
CA VAL A 18 11.36 -2.32 11.61
C VAL A 18 12.47 -2.00 10.60
N GLY A 19 13.26 -0.95 10.83
CA GLY A 19 14.35 -0.52 9.97
C GLY A 19 13.97 0.51 8.91
N ARG A 20 12.79 1.15 9.02
CA ARG A 20 12.30 2.15 8.07
C ARG A 20 12.74 3.55 8.47
N PHE A 21 12.96 4.43 7.49
CA PHE A 21 13.20 5.85 7.70
C PHE A 21 12.11 6.49 8.57
N GLU A 22 12.49 7.16 9.64
CA GLU A 22 11.54 7.83 10.53
C GLU A 22 11.00 9.12 9.92
N VAL A 23 9.67 9.25 9.86
CA VAL A 23 8.99 10.44 9.30
C VAL A 23 9.44 11.74 9.96
N LYS A 24 9.79 11.72 11.25
CA LYS A 24 10.27 12.88 12.02
C LYS A 24 11.58 13.46 11.48
N ASP A 25 12.36 12.65 10.79
CA ASP A 25 13.62 13.10 10.18
C ASP A 25 13.41 13.77 8.83
N SER A 26 12.23 13.56 8.20
CA SER A 26 11.94 14.18 6.91
C SER A 26 11.80 15.69 7.00
N ILE A 27 12.28 16.37 5.95
CA ILE A 27 12.11 17.82 5.80
C ILE A 27 10.63 18.22 5.77
N ALA A 28 9.78 17.37 5.21
CA ALA A 28 8.34 17.59 5.11
C ALA A 28 7.68 17.64 6.49
N PHE A 29 8.05 16.72 7.39
CA PHE A 29 7.54 16.72 8.75
C PHE A 29 8.08 17.89 9.56
N LYS A 30 9.38 18.16 9.51
CA LYS A 30 10.03 19.25 10.25
C LYS A 30 9.49 20.64 9.88
N ASN A 31 8.99 20.81 8.67
CA ASN A 31 8.46 22.07 8.18
C ASN A 31 6.92 22.06 7.94
N ASN A 32 6.21 21.10 8.51
CA ASN A 32 4.74 21.03 8.54
C ASN A 32 4.05 21.04 7.15
N PHE A 33 4.68 20.45 6.13
CA PHE A 33 4.06 20.31 4.80
C PHE A 33 3.89 18.85 4.35
N LEU A 34 3.87 17.91 5.29
CA LEU A 34 3.77 16.48 5.00
C LEU A 34 2.55 16.11 4.12
N ILE A 35 1.41 16.75 4.36
CA ILE A 35 0.15 16.51 3.63
C ILE A 35 0.00 17.40 2.37
N MET A 36 1.05 18.11 1.98
CA MET A 36 1.09 18.96 0.81
C MET A 36 2.05 18.37 -0.23
N PRO A 37 1.64 18.14 -1.48
CA PRO A 37 2.54 17.71 -2.55
C PRO A 37 3.35 18.92 -3.06
N VAL A 38 4.33 19.35 -2.26
CA VAL A 38 5.06 20.61 -2.44
C VAL A 38 5.81 20.72 -3.77
N VAL A 39 6.31 19.61 -4.27
CA VAL A 39 7.02 19.56 -5.57
C VAL A 39 6.04 19.88 -6.71
N ASP A 40 4.80 19.36 -6.61
CA ASP A 40 3.77 19.59 -7.63
C ASP A 40 3.35 21.07 -7.64
N HIS A 41 3.21 21.69 -6.47
CA HIS A 41 2.96 23.12 -6.35
C HIS A 41 4.10 23.95 -6.94
N TRP A 42 5.37 23.59 -6.72
CA TRP A 42 6.50 24.28 -7.33
C TRP A 42 6.51 24.16 -8.85
N ILE A 43 6.12 23.00 -9.38
CA ILE A 43 6.03 22.79 -10.83
C ILE A 43 4.90 23.66 -11.43
N ILE A 44 3.75 23.75 -10.76
CA ILE A 44 2.63 24.64 -11.18
C ILE A 44 3.09 26.10 -11.17
N PHE A 45 3.73 26.55 -10.08
CA PHE A 45 4.29 27.90 -9.98
C PHE A 45 5.31 28.19 -11.10
N LEU A 46 6.20 27.25 -11.39
CA LEU A 46 7.15 27.39 -12.51
C LEU A 46 6.43 27.48 -13.86
N LYS A 47 5.40 26.64 -14.10
CA LYS A 47 4.55 26.68 -15.30
C LYS A 47 3.94 28.07 -15.48
N GLU A 48 3.36 28.65 -14.43
CA GLU A 48 2.77 30.01 -14.47
C GLU A 48 3.79 31.08 -14.84
N LYS A 49 5.00 31.04 -14.24
CA LYS A 49 6.09 31.98 -14.58
C LYS A 49 6.57 31.84 -16.03
N LEU A 50 6.66 30.59 -16.51
CA LEU A 50 7.04 30.34 -17.91
C LEU A 50 5.97 30.84 -18.89
N LEU A 51 4.69 30.59 -18.62
CA LEU A 51 3.57 31.09 -19.44
C LEU A 51 3.53 32.63 -19.47
N GLY A 52 3.79 33.28 -18.34
CA GLY A 52 3.88 34.73 -18.29
C GLY A 52 5.04 35.32 -19.11
N ARG A 53 6.14 34.57 -19.26
CA ARG A 53 7.31 35.00 -20.05
C ARG A 53 7.25 34.55 -21.52
N PHE A 54 6.63 33.40 -21.77
CA PHE A 54 6.58 32.75 -23.07
C PHE A 54 5.14 32.27 -23.36
N PRO A 55 4.22 33.17 -23.75
CA PRO A 55 2.79 32.84 -23.88
C PRO A 55 2.45 31.72 -24.87
N ASN A 56 3.35 31.45 -25.83
CA ASN A 56 3.14 30.46 -26.89
C ASN A 56 3.60 29.03 -26.48
N ILE A 57 4.12 28.83 -25.27
CA ILE A 57 4.46 27.48 -24.78
C ILE A 57 3.17 26.76 -24.41
N SER A 58 3.01 25.54 -24.91
CA SER A 58 1.97 24.63 -24.49
C SER A 58 2.52 23.59 -23.50
N PHE A 59 1.75 23.27 -22.49
CA PHE A 59 2.03 22.20 -21.54
C PHE A 59 0.96 21.11 -21.67
N LYS A 60 1.39 19.85 -21.49
CA LYS A 60 0.44 18.76 -21.37
C LYS A 60 -0.36 18.96 -20.08
N GLU A 61 -1.67 18.92 -20.17
CA GLU A 61 -2.54 18.97 -19.00
C GLU A 61 -2.72 17.57 -18.41
N ASN A 62 -2.64 17.49 -17.09
CA ASN A 62 -2.95 16.28 -16.36
C ASN A 62 -4.35 16.40 -15.75
N ASN A 63 -5.01 15.28 -15.58
CA ASN A 63 -6.27 15.18 -14.85
C ASN A 63 -6.05 14.41 -13.55
N PHE A 64 -6.84 14.68 -12.55
CA PHE A 64 -6.86 13.91 -11.31
C PHE A 64 -7.15 12.43 -11.60
N HIS A 65 -6.34 11.54 -11.02
CA HIS A 65 -6.52 10.09 -11.11
C HIS A 65 -6.55 9.47 -9.73
N PHE A 66 -7.48 8.52 -9.54
CA PHE A 66 -7.51 7.67 -8.36
C PHE A 66 -7.11 6.25 -8.72
N ILE A 67 -6.16 5.68 -7.97
CA ILE A 67 -5.81 4.27 -8.00
C ILE A 67 -6.06 3.69 -6.62
N ASN A 68 -7.02 2.79 -6.53
CA ASN A 68 -7.27 2.03 -5.32
C ASN A 68 -6.29 0.88 -5.21
N THR A 69 -5.69 0.67 -4.04
CA THR A 69 -4.79 -0.47 -3.83
C THR A 69 -5.15 -1.24 -2.56
N VAL A 70 -5.08 -2.57 -2.65
CA VAL A 70 -5.40 -3.48 -1.55
C VAL A 70 -4.22 -4.41 -1.30
N ASP A 71 -3.67 -4.34 -0.09
CA ASP A 71 -2.60 -5.23 0.34
C ASP A 71 -3.19 -6.45 1.07
N VAL A 72 -2.76 -7.63 0.66
CA VAL A 72 -3.19 -8.90 1.23
C VAL A 72 -2.01 -9.54 1.95
N ASP A 73 -1.73 -9.03 3.15
CA ASP A 73 -0.70 -9.58 4.06
C ASP A 73 -1.09 -10.97 4.54
N ASN A 74 -2.38 -11.13 4.79
CA ASN A 74 -2.94 -12.33 5.33
C ASN A 74 -4.34 -12.57 4.76
N ALA A 75 -4.42 -13.49 3.80
CA ALA A 75 -5.65 -13.75 3.07
C ALA A 75 -6.83 -14.20 3.94
N TYR A 76 -6.56 -14.88 5.05
CA TYR A 76 -7.56 -15.39 5.99
C TYR A 76 -7.09 -15.24 7.42
N ALA A 77 -7.99 -14.92 8.36
CA ALA A 77 -7.68 -14.81 9.79
C ALA A 77 -7.44 -16.19 10.42
N TYR A 78 -8.27 -17.17 10.10
CA TYR A 78 -8.31 -18.49 10.72
C TYR A 78 -8.13 -19.65 9.75
N LEU A 79 -8.62 -19.51 8.52
CA LEU A 79 -8.51 -20.55 7.48
C LEU A 79 -7.07 -20.68 6.96
N GLU A 80 -6.74 -21.86 6.45
CA GLU A 80 -5.45 -22.15 5.76
C GLU A 80 -4.17 -21.90 6.62
N LYS A 81 -4.31 -21.85 7.95
CA LYS A 81 -3.17 -21.65 8.87
C LYS A 81 -2.39 -22.94 9.18
N GLY A 82 -2.95 -24.08 8.83
CA GLY A 82 -2.43 -25.38 9.20
C GLY A 82 -2.75 -25.76 10.66
N PHE A 83 -2.68 -27.04 10.96
CA PHE A 83 -3.10 -27.63 12.23
C PHE A 83 -2.32 -27.06 13.43
N PHE A 84 -0.99 -27.13 13.39
CA PHE A 84 -0.13 -26.69 14.50
C PHE A 84 -0.28 -25.20 14.82
N ARG A 85 -0.28 -24.34 13.81
CA ARG A 85 -0.47 -22.90 14.00
C ARG A 85 -1.84 -22.58 14.60
N THR A 86 -2.87 -23.30 14.19
CA THR A 86 -4.23 -23.16 14.70
C THR A 86 -4.31 -23.52 16.19
N ILE A 87 -3.71 -24.65 16.59
CA ILE A 87 -3.69 -25.09 17.98
C ILE A 87 -2.90 -24.08 18.85
N VAL A 88 -1.69 -23.72 18.45
CA VAL A 88 -0.86 -22.76 19.19
C VAL A 88 -1.59 -21.41 19.36
N ALA A 89 -2.25 -20.94 18.30
CA ALA A 89 -3.02 -19.70 18.37
C ALA A 89 -4.24 -19.83 19.30
N LEU A 90 -4.92 -20.98 19.30
CA LEU A 90 -6.06 -21.25 20.19
C LEU A 90 -5.62 -21.21 21.66
N PHE A 91 -4.54 -21.91 22.01
CA PHE A 91 -4.00 -21.88 23.37
C PHE A 91 -3.56 -20.46 23.77
N LYS A 92 -2.86 -19.76 22.87
CA LYS A 92 -2.46 -18.37 23.13
C LYS A 92 -3.67 -17.48 23.42
N ASP A 93 -4.73 -17.57 22.61
CA ASP A 93 -5.95 -16.78 22.79
C ASP A 93 -6.67 -17.13 24.10
N LEU A 94 -6.69 -18.43 24.51
CA LEU A 94 -7.21 -18.90 25.79
C LEU A 94 -6.39 -18.34 26.97
N PHE A 95 -5.07 -18.48 26.97
CA PHE A 95 -4.20 -17.98 28.04
C PHE A 95 -4.24 -16.44 28.18
N GLN A 96 -4.54 -15.72 27.08
CA GLN A 96 -4.69 -14.27 27.09
C GLN A 96 -6.15 -13.81 27.36
N PHE A 97 -7.03 -14.75 27.75
CA PHE A 97 -8.46 -14.50 28.00
C PHE A 97 -9.19 -13.82 26.82
N ARG A 98 -8.72 -14.07 25.59
CA ARG A 98 -9.31 -13.52 24.37
C ARG A 98 -10.39 -14.45 23.81
N PHE A 99 -11.43 -14.72 24.62
CA PHE A 99 -12.47 -15.70 24.29
C PHE A 99 -13.19 -15.42 22.95
N HIS A 100 -13.33 -14.16 22.58
CA HIS A 100 -13.95 -13.78 21.31
C HIS A 100 -13.16 -14.26 20.08
N TYR A 101 -11.79 -14.29 20.15
CA TYR A 101 -10.98 -14.88 19.08
C TYR A 101 -11.08 -16.42 19.07
N VAL A 102 -11.19 -17.04 20.24
CA VAL A 102 -11.42 -18.49 20.36
C VAL A 102 -12.74 -18.87 19.69
N TRP A 103 -13.84 -18.22 20.05
CA TRP A 103 -15.17 -18.47 19.47
C TRP A 103 -15.22 -18.10 17.98
N GLY A 104 -14.58 -17.02 17.56
CA GLY A 104 -14.44 -16.65 16.15
C GLY A 104 -13.75 -17.76 15.35
N ARG A 105 -12.61 -18.25 15.82
CA ARG A 105 -11.86 -19.35 15.21
C ARG A 105 -12.64 -20.63 15.11
N LEU A 106 -13.27 -21.09 16.22
CA LEU A 106 -14.09 -22.28 16.23
C LEU A 106 -15.30 -22.13 15.29
N GLY A 107 -15.92 -20.95 15.28
CA GLY A 107 -17.03 -20.64 14.39
C GLY A 107 -16.68 -20.79 12.93
N VAL A 108 -15.50 -20.32 12.53
CA VAL A 108 -15.00 -20.43 11.13
C VAL A 108 -14.61 -21.86 10.79
N LEU A 109 -13.91 -22.56 11.70
CA LEU A 109 -13.37 -23.89 11.42
C LEU A 109 -14.42 -25.01 11.46
N PHE A 110 -15.44 -24.91 12.35
CA PHE A 110 -16.37 -26.00 12.60
C PHE A 110 -17.86 -25.66 12.33
N PHE A 111 -18.19 -24.37 12.28
CA PHE A 111 -19.59 -23.92 12.16
C PHE A 111 -19.85 -23.10 10.89
N ASN A 112 -19.03 -23.22 9.88
CA ASN A 112 -19.20 -22.58 8.56
C ASN A 112 -19.39 -21.04 8.60
N LYS A 113 -18.91 -20.37 9.66
CA LYS A 113 -18.91 -18.91 9.68
C LYS A 113 -17.90 -18.37 8.67
N LYS A 114 -18.21 -17.25 8.06
CA LYS A 114 -17.27 -16.56 7.16
C LYS A 114 -16.02 -16.11 7.91
N ASP A 115 -14.85 -16.34 7.31
CA ASP A 115 -13.58 -15.86 7.88
C ASP A 115 -13.57 -14.31 7.87
N PRO A 116 -13.19 -13.65 8.98
CA PRO A 116 -13.22 -12.19 9.06
C PRO A 116 -12.42 -11.49 7.95
N TYR A 117 -11.29 -12.05 7.52
CA TYR A 117 -10.46 -11.45 6.48
C TYR A 117 -10.90 -11.80 5.06
N ASP A 118 -11.90 -12.65 4.90
CA ASP A 118 -12.53 -12.94 3.62
C ASP A 118 -13.54 -11.84 3.22
N THR A 119 -13.00 -10.66 2.94
CA THR A 119 -13.76 -9.47 2.55
C THR A 119 -13.77 -9.24 1.04
N TYR A 120 -13.21 -10.17 0.26
CA TYR A 120 -12.98 -10.01 -1.18
C TYR A 120 -14.24 -9.70 -1.98
N SER A 121 -15.34 -10.43 -1.71
CA SER A 121 -16.62 -10.16 -2.38
C SER A 121 -17.15 -8.75 -2.08
N GLN A 122 -16.96 -8.27 -0.84
CA GLN A 122 -17.35 -6.89 -0.46
C GLN A 122 -16.50 -5.87 -1.22
N LEU A 123 -15.18 -6.07 -1.24
CA LEU A 123 -14.24 -5.21 -2.00
C LEU A 123 -14.64 -5.16 -3.47
N LEU A 124 -14.78 -6.31 -4.14
CA LEU A 124 -15.12 -6.38 -5.56
C LEU A 124 -16.49 -5.74 -5.86
N ASN A 125 -17.48 -5.93 -5.00
CA ASN A 125 -18.78 -5.26 -5.15
C ASN A 125 -18.65 -3.73 -5.09
N ILE A 126 -17.85 -3.18 -4.18
CA ILE A 126 -17.59 -1.74 -4.12
C ILE A 126 -16.82 -1.29 -5.37
N HIS A 127 -15.78 -2.04 -5.79
CA HIS A 127 -15.00 -1.70 -6.97
C HIS A 127 -15.87 -1.65 -8.24
N ASN A 128 -16.72 -2.63 -8.42
CA ASN A 128 -17.65 -2.68 -9.55
C ASN A 128 -18.69 -1.54 -9.49
N LYS A 129 -19.27 -1.30 -8.30
CA LYS A 129 -20.25 -0.22 -8.08
C LYS A 129 -19.73 1.14 -8.51
N TYR A 130 -18.45 1.43 -8.23
CA TYR A 130 -17.82 2.73 -8.51
C TYR A 130 -16.87 2.71 -9.71
N ASN A 131 -16.81 1.60 -10.45
CA ASN A 131 -15.92 1.39 -11.61
C ASN A 131 -14.45 1.75 -11.30
N LEU A 132 -13.92 1.22 -10.21
CA LEU A 132 -12.58 1.54 -9.73
C LEU A 132 -11.50 0.72 -10.45
N LYS A 133 -10.40 1.39 -10.80
CA LYS A 133 -9.14 0.70 -11.08
C LYS A 133 -8.49 0.28 -9.77
N THR A 134 -8.39 -1.04 -9.54
CA THR A 134 -7.83 -1.59 -8.31
C THR A 134 -6.66 -2.50 -8.60
N ILE A 135 -5.62 -2.38 -7.76
CA ILE A 135 -4.46 -3.27 -7.77
C ILE A 135 -4.43 -4.01 -6.44
N PHE A 136 -4.39 -5.34 -6.49
CA PHE A 136 -4.17 -6.17 -5.31
C PHE A 136 -2.71 -6.60 -5.23
N PHE A 137 -2.09 -6.41 -4.08
CA PHE A 137 -0.73 -6.87 -3.79
C PHE A 137 -0.78 -8.07 -2.84
N PHE A 138 -0.28 -9.23 -3.28
CA PHE A 138 -0.35 -10.48 -2.50
C PHE A 138 1.01 -10.85 -1.90
N LEU A 139 1.04 -11.09 -0.58
CA LEU A 139 2.22 -11.60 0.12
C LEU A 139 2.33 -13.12 -0.03
N LEU A 140 3.30 -13.55 -0.84
CA LEU A 140 3.60 -14.97 -1.10
C LEU A 140 4.97 -15.41 -0.57
N GLY A 141 5.51 -14.66 0.39
CA GLY A 141 6.74 -14.98 1.09
C GLY A 141 6.64 -16.24 1.95
N ASP A 142 7.80 -16.77 2.32
CA ASP A 142 7.88 -17.86 3.29
C ASP A 142 7.52 -17.35 4.68
N TYR A 143 6.75 -18.14 5.42
CA TYR A 143 6.34 -17.79 6.78
C TYR A 143 7.53 -17.38 7.66
N GLY A 144 7.37 -16.27 8.38
CA GLY A 144 8.40 -15.70 9.24
C GLY A 144 7.85 -14.83 10.35
N PHE A 145 8.74 -14.17 11.07
CA PHE A 145 8.36 -13.30 12.18
C PHE A 145 7.52 -12.10 11.70
N TYR A 146 7.92 -11.49 10.60
CA TYR A 146 7.21 -10.39 9.95
C TYR A 146 6.19 -10.89 8.91
N ASP A 147 6.55 -11.91 8.13
CA ASP A 147 5.76 -12.41 7.01
C ASP A 147 4.85 -13.55 7.46
N ARG A 148 3.67 -13.23 8.03
CA ARG A 148 2.75 -14.22 8.64
C ARG A 148 1.60 -14.63 7.73
N SER A 149 1.83 -14.65 6.43
CA SER A 149 0.83 -14.99 5.43
C SER A 149 0.31 -16.44 5.53
N VAL A 150 -0.74 -16.72 4.79
CA VAL A 150 -1.16 -18.08 4.43
C VAL A 150 -0.09 -18.69 3.52
N HIS A 151 0.12 -20.01 3.63
CA HIS A 151 1.11 -20.68 2.79
C HIS A 151 0.78 -20.53 1.30
N PHE A 152 1.76 -20.13 0.50
CA PHE A 152 1.60 -19.88 -0.95
C PHE A 152 1.07 -21.09 -1.74
N GLY A 153 1.24 -22.32 -1.22
CA GLY A 153 0.70 -23.55 -1.78
C GLY A 153 -0.79 -23.80 -1.52
N SER A 154 -1.46 -22.99 -0.68
CA SER A 154 -2.89 -23.15 -0.36
C SER A 154 -3.74 -23.07 -1.62
N TYR A 155 -4.58 -24.09 -1.83
CA TYR A 155 -5.51 -24.14 -2.97
C TYR A 155 -6.53 -22.98 -2.91
N LYS A 156 -7.05 -22.70 -1.71
CA LYS A 156 -8.04 -21.63 -1.52
C LYS A 156 -7.43 -20.25 -1.82
N LEU A 157 -6.19 -19.99 -1.39
CA LEU A 157 -5.48 -18.76 -1.71
C LEU A 157 -5.25 -18.61 -3.22
N LYS A 158 -4.75 -19.67 -3.88
CA LYS A 158 -4.53 -19.65 -5.34
C LYS A 158 -5.79 -19.37 -6.11
N LYS A 159 -6.89 -20.04 -5.76
CA LYS A 159 -8.19 -19.83 -6.38
C LYS A 159 -8.66 -18.37 -6.19
N GLN A 160 -8.53 -17.82 -4.98
CA GLN A 160 -8.89 -16.43 -4.69
C GLN A 160 -8.08 -15.43 -5.52
N ILE A 161 -6.77 -15.65 -5.66
CA ILE A 161 -5.90 -14.81 -6.51
C ILE A 161 -6.34 -14.87 -7.97
N GLN A 162 -6.63 -16.08 -8.48
CA GLN A 162 -7.10 -16.27 -9.86
C GLN A 162 -8.43 -15.54 -10.09
N GLU A 163 -9.40 -15.68 -9.19
CA GLU A 163 -10.69 -15.01 -9.28
C GLU A 163 -10.52 -13.47 -9.32
N ILE A 164 -9.71 -12.89 -8.42
CA ILE A 164 -9.46 -11.44 -8.40
C ILE A 164 -8.72 -10.97 -9.66
N SER A 165 -7.82 -11.80 -10.21
CA SER A 165 -7.03 -11.46 -11.40
C SER A 165 -7.83 -11.34 -12.70
N ASN A 166 -9.12 -11.75 -12.69
CA ASN A 166 -10.02 -11.56 -13.83
C ASN A 166 -10.50 -10.11 -13.96
N ASP A 167 -10.68 -9.42 -12.83
CA ASP A 167 -11.32 -8.10 -12.79
C ASP A 167 -10.34 -7.00 -12.32
N CYS A 168 -9.25 -7.37 -11.64
CA CYS A 168 -8.31 -6.43 -11.02
C CYS A 168 -6.88 -6.68 -11.47
N GLU A 169 -6.05 -5.65 -11.41
CA GLU A 169 -4.61 -5.79 -11.59
C GLU A 169 -3.98 -6.46 -10.37
N ILE A 170 -2.92 -7.23 -10.59
CA ILE A 170 -2.21 -7.97 -9.55
C ILE A 170 -0.75 -7.53 -9.49
N GLY A 171 -0.25 -7.34 -8.28
CA GLY A 171 1.16 -7.10 -7.99
C GLY A 171 1.66 -8.01 -6.86
N ILE A 172 2.97 -8.09 -6.74
CA ILE A 172 3.61 -8.81 -5.63
C ILE A 172 3.70 -7.89 -4.40
N HIS A 173 3.33 -8.41 -3.23
CA HIS A 173 3.67 -7.82 -1.95
C HIS A 173 4.97 -8.46 -1.47
N SER A 174 6.11 -7.89 -1.86
CA SER A 174 7.42 -8.47 -1.58
C SER A 174 7.69 -8.56 -0.09
N SER A 175 8.08 -9.75 0.39
CA SER A 175 8.27 -10.05 1.82
C SER A 175 9.41 -9.24 2.46
N MET A 176 9.42 -9.13 3.78
CA MET A 176 10.55 -8.56 4.52
C MET A 176 11.88 -9.31 4.25
N LYS A 177 11.80 -10.62 4.01
CA LYS A 177 12.98 -11.43 3.68
C LYS A 177 13.54 -11.16 2.29
N SER A 178 12.76 -10.60 1.37
CA SER A 178 13.20 -10.29 0.02
C SER A 178 13.99 -8.98 -0.08
N ILE A 179 13.87 -8.09 0.92
CA ILE A 179 14.57 -6.79 0.95
C ILE A 179 16.07 -6.96 0.70
N PHE A 180 16.69 -7.85 1.46
CA PHE A 180 18.15 -8.10 1.41
C PHE A 180 18.51 -9.35 0.60
N ASN A 181 17.55 -9.92 -0.14
CA ASN A 181 17.77 -11.15 -0.89
C ASN A 181 17.00 -11.12 -2.23
N PRO A 182 17.63 -10.64 -3.32
CA PRO A 182 17.00 -10.56 -4.64
C PRO A 182 16.47 -11.90 -5.15
N ARG A 183 17.16 -13.01 -4.83
CA ARG A 183 16.71 -14.37 -5.22
C ARG A 183 15.36 -14.72 -4.58
N LYS A 184 15.12 -14.28 -3.34
CA LYS A 184 13.83 -14.46 -2.67
C LYS A 184 12.73 -13.69 -3.40
N ASN A 185 13.00 -12.46 -3.81
CA ASN A 185 12.04 -11.67 -4.56
C ASN A 185 11.63 -12.35 -5.87
N ILE A 186 12.61 -12.83 -6.65
CA ILE A 186 12.35 -13.60 -7.87
C ILE A 186 11.50 -14.85 -7.59
N ILE A 187 11.78 -15.59 -6.51
CA ILE A 187 11.00 -16.78 -6.14
C ILE A 187 9.54 -16.39 -5.83
N GLU A 188 9.31 -15.30 -5.10
CA GLU A 188 7.97 -14.82 -4.74
C GLU A 188 7.20 -14.34 -5.97
N ILE A 189 7.86 -13.62 -6.86
CA ILE A 189 7.30 -13.21 -8.17
C ILE A 189 6.90 -14.43 -8.99
N ASN A 190 7.79 -15.41 -9.15
CA ASN A 190 7.51 -16.65 -9.90
C ASN A 190 6.33 -17.44 -9.29
N ARG A 191 6.18 -17.45 -7.95
CA ARG A 191 5.01 -18.06 -7.30
C ARG A 191 3.71 -17.41 -7.77
N LEU A 192 3.67 -16.08 -7.85
CA LEU A 192 2.49 -15.34 -8.27
C LEU A 192 2.22 -15.49 -9.76
N GLU A 193 3.24 -15.39 -10.60
CA GLU A 193 3.16 -15.61 -12.04
C GLU A 193 2.61 -16.99 -12.40
N ASN A 194 3.07 -18.04 -11.68
CA ASN A 194 2.57 -19.41 -11.85
C ASN A 194 1.09 -19.57 -11.43
N ILE A 195 0.58 -18.73 -10.53
CA ILE A 195 -0.84 -18.77 -10.12
C ILE A 195 -1.74 -18.14 -11.19
N ILE A 196 -1.33 -16.96 -11.74
CA ILE A 196 -2.18 -16.19 -12.65
C ILE A 196 -1.81 -16.36 -14.14
N ASN A 197 -0.71 -17.04 -14.42
CA ASN A 197 -0.14 -17.23 -15.77
C ASN A 197 0.07 -15.91 -16.54
N LYS A 198 0.56 -14.88 -15.83
CA LYS A 198 0.88 -13.55 -16.38
C LYS A 198 2.16 -13.02 -15.73
N LYS A 199 2.94 -12.21 -16.46
CA LYS A 199 4.12 -11.53 -15.93
C LYS A 199 3.72 -10.54 -14.84
N ILE A 200 4.46 -10.51 -13.74
CA ILE A 200 4.30 -9.57 -12.64
C ILE A 200 5.38 -8.49 -12.75
N ILE A 201 4.93 -7.24 -12.91
CA ILE A 201 5.80 -6.06 -13.04
C ILE A 201 5.54 -5.01 -11.96
N LYS A 202 4.58 -5.24 -11.07
CA LYS A 202 4.16 -4.31 -10.01
C LYS A 202 4.54 -4.85 -8.65
N ASN A 203 5.14 -4.00 -7.83
CA ASN A 203 5.57 -4.31 -6.48
C ASN A 203 5.01 -3.36 -5.44
N ARG A 204 4.78 -3.86 -4.24
CA ARG A 204 4.69 -3.13 -2.99
C ARG A 204 5.49 -3.88 -1.92
N GLN A 205 6.39 -3.20 -1.25
CA GLN A 205 7.22 -3.79 -0.22
C GLN A 205 6.44 -3.96 1.08
N HIS A 206 6.43 -5.16 1.65
CA HIS A 206 5.77 -5.43 2.93
C HIS A 206 6.34 -4.54 4.04
N PHE A 207 5.48 -4.06 4.94
CA PHE A 207 5.76 -3.01 5.93
C PHE A 207 6.20 -1.67 5.33
N LEU A 208 6.20 -1.50 4.01
CA LEU A 208 6.76 -0.32 3.33
C LEU A 208 8.23 -0.08 3.71
N CYS A 209 8.94 -1.16 4.00
CA CYS A 209 10.33 -1.13 4.43
C CYS A 209 11.23 -0.95 3.21
N LEU A 210 11.73 0.25 3.04
CA LEU A 210 12.64 0.62 1.97
C LEU A 210 14.02 0.92 2.53
N ASP A 211 15.05 0.44 1.86
CA ASP A 211 16.47 0.75 2.07
C ASP A 211 17.03 1.24 0.73
N ILE A 212 16.96 2.55 0.51
CA ILE A 212 17.31 3.21 -0.74
C ILE A 212 18.83 3.42 -0.80
N PRO A 213 19.53 3.09 -1.91
CA PRO A 213 19.00 2.63 -3.21
C PRO A 213 18.81 1.11 -3.33
N PHE A 214 19.26 0.35 -2.34
CA PHE A 214 19.45 -1.10 -2.40
C PHE A 214 18.17 -1.86 -2.80
N ASN A 215 17.02 -1.55 -2.18
CA ASN A 215 15.75 -2.19 -2.53
C ASN A 215 15.37 -1.97 -3.99
N TYR A 216 15.49 -0.74 -4.48
CA TYR A 216 15.09 -0.42 -5.84
C TYR A 216 15.98 -1.08 -6.88
N ARG A 217 17.29 -1.17 -6.64
CA ARG A 217 18.20 -1.97 -7.47
C ARG A 217 17.78 -3.45 -7.52
N ASN A 218 17.38 -4.01 -6.37
CA ASN A 218 16.88 -5.40 -6.28
C ASN A 218 15.57 -5.60 -7.04
N LEU A 219 14.64 -4.64 -6.98
CA LEU A 219 13.39 -4.70 -7.74
C LEU A 219 13.65 -4.66 -9.24
N ILE A 220 14.52 -3.76 -9.70
CA ILE A 220 14.93 -3.66 -11.11
C ILE A 220 15.55 -4.99 -11.58
N HIS A 221 16.47 -5.54 -10.79
CA HIS A 221 17.10 -6.84 -11.09
C HIS A 221 16.07 -7.98 -11.16
N SER A 222 15.00 -7.90 -10.40
CA SER A 222 13.91 -8.89 -10.38
C SER A 222 12.87 -8.69 -11.49
N GLY A 223 13.05 -7.69 -12.36
CA GLY A 223 12.14 -7.41 -13.48
C GLY A 223 10.88 -6.61 -13.11
N ILE A 224 10.87 -5.96 -11.94
CA ILE A 224 9.81 -5.02 -11.54
C ILE A 224 10.00 -3.70 -12.29
N GLU A 225 8.91 -3.17 -12.83
CA GLU A 225 8.86 -1.92 -13.58
C GLU A 225 8.13 -0.81 -12.82
N HIS A 226 7.25 -1.17 -11.87
CA HIS A 226 6.43 -0.24 -11.09
C HIS A 226 6.50 -0.57 -9.60
N ASP A 227 6.87 0.40 -8.77
CA ASP A 227 6.85 0.26 -7.32
C ASP A 227 5.82 1.20 -6.67
N TYR A 228 5.04 0.67 -5.74
CA TYR A 228 3.97 1.38 -5.03
C TYR A 228 4.28 1.57 -3.53
N SER A 229 5.55 1.51 -3.14
CA SER A 229 5.98 1.56 -1.73
C SER A 229 6.34 2.97 -1.25
N MET A 230 6.41 3.98 -2.16
CA MET A 230 6.85 5.33 -1.82
C MET A 230 5.79 6.08 -1.01
N GLY A 231 5.88 6.02 0.30
CA GLY A 231 5.06 6.72 1.27
C GLY A 231 5.51 6.42 2.69
N PHE A 232 4.93 7.07 3.68
CA PHE A 232 5.23 6.83 5.07
C PHE A 232 4.24 5.85 5.69
N PRO A 233 4.71 4.80 6.39
CA PRO A 233 3.82 3.83 7.04
C PRO A 233 3.13 4.38 8.28
N THR A 234 3.73 5.33 8.97
CA THR A 234 3.28 5.81 10.28
C THR A 234 2.47 7.09 10.23
N GLN A 235 2.49 7.79 9.10
CA GLN A 235 1.81 9.07 8.89
C GLN A 235 1.26 9.14 7.46
N PRO A 236 0.05 9.71 7.25
CA PRO A 236 -0.42 10.03 5.90
C PRO A 236 0.36 11.22 5.33
N GLY A 237 0.48 11.28 4.00
CA GLY A 237 1.14 12.39 3.30
C GLY A 237 2.16 11.94 2.26
N PHE A 238 2.94 12.88 1.76
CA PHE A 238 3.76 12.72 0.55
C PHE A 238 5.25 12.56 0.90
N ARG A 239 5.75 11.30 0.95
CA ARG A 239 7.15 11.00 1.29
C ARG A 239 8.14 11.65 0.32
N ALA A 240 7.84 11.65 -0.97
CA ALA A 240 8.66 12.30 -2.00
C ALA A 240 8.20 13.75 -2.35
N GLY A 241 7.24 14.31 -1.59
CA GLY A 241 6.71 15.65 -1.83
C GLY A 241 5.90 15.79 -3.12
N THR A 242 5.53 14.71 -3.77
CA THR A 242 4.77 14.68 -5.02
C THR A 242 3.66 13.63 -4.97
N SER A 243 2.58 13.89 -5.70
CA SER A 243 1.50 12.95 -5.99
C SER A 243 1.64 12.27 -7.35
N PHE A 244 2.58 12.73 -8.19
CA PHE A 244 2.80 12.14 -9.51
C PHE A 244 3.79 10.98 -9.46
N PRO A 245 3.64 9.98 -10.35
CA PRO A 245 4.66 8.96 -10.54
C PRO A 245 5.92 9.57 -11.15
N PHE A 246 7.08 9.06 -10.75
CA PHE A 246 8.37 9.49 -11.25
C PHE A 246 9.36 8.33 -11.30
N TYR A 247 10.34 8.40 -12.19
CA TYR A 247 11.37 7.38 -12.29
C TYR A 247 12.36 7.50 -11.13
N PHE A 248 12.76 6.37 -10.58
CA PHE A 248 13.81 6.32 -9.56
C PHE A 248 15.12 6.81 -10.15
N PHE A 249 15.68 7.83 -9.50
CA PHE A 249 17.03 8.32 -9.76
C PHE A 249 17.99 7.74 -8.72
N ASP A 250 18.96 6.97 -9.18
CA ASP A 250 19.98 6.40 -8.32
C ASP A 250 21.10 7.42 -8.11
N LEU A 251 21.17 7.96 -6.87
CA LEU A 251 22.17 9.01 -6.54
C LEU A 251 23.61 8.51 -6.49
N GLU A 252 23.83 7.24 -6.20
CA GLU A 252 25.18 6.66 -6.13
C GLU A 252 25.73 6.37 -7.52
N GLU A 253 24.87 5.96 -8.43
CA GLU A 253 25.23 5.62 -9.82
C GLU A 253 24.99 6.78 -10.78
N ASP A 254 24.42 7.88 -10.31
CA ASP A 254 24.16 9.13 -11.05
C ASP A 254 23.37 8.94 -12.35
N PHE A 255 22.30 8.11 -12.33
CA PHE A 255 21.42 7.95 -13.49
C PHE A 255 19.95 7.72 -13.14
N THR A 256 19.07 8.01 -14.10
CA THR A 256 17.64 7.70 -14.00
C THR A 256 17.39 6.26 -14.47
N THR A 257 16.77 5.46 -13.62
CA THR A 257 16.43 4.06 -13.89
C THR A 257 15.10 3.92 -14.65
N ASN A 258 14.76 2.69 -15.03
CA ASN A 258 13.46 2.36 -15.64
C ASN A 258 12.38 2.01 -14.59
N LEU A 259 12.67 2.07 -13.31
CA LEU A 259 11.70 1.79 -12.25
C LEU A 259 10.83 3.02 -12.00
N LEU A 260 9.53 2.91 -12.28
CA LEU A 260 8.55 3.96 -12.03
C LEU A 260 8.00 3.83 -10.62
N LEU A 261 8.23 4.86 -9.80
CA LEU A 261 7.69 4.95 -8.43
C LEU A 261 6.33 5.60 -8.44
N HIS A 262 5.37 4.99 -7.74
CA HIS A 262 4.00 5.48 -7.57
C HIS A 262 3.78 5.86 -6.10
N PRO A 263 3.88 7.15 -5.73
CA PRO A 263 3.67 7.57 -4.36
C PRO A 263 2.23 7.34 -3.91
N PHE A 264 2.08 6.75 -2.72
CA PHE A 264 0.79 6.74 -2.02
C PHE A 264 0.79 7.78 -0.89
N SER A 265 -0.39 8.25 -0.49
CA SER A 265 -0.50 9.29 0.55
C SER A 265 -1.39 8.88 1.74
N VAL A 266 -2.17 7.82 1.59
CA VAL A 266 -3.12 7.34 2.60
C VAL A 266 -2.99 5.83 2.79
N MET A 267 -2.96 5.37 4.06
CA MET A 267 -3.04 3.95 4.40
C MET A 267 -3.90 3.77 5.66
N ASP A 268 -4.83 2.82 5.66
CA ASP A 268 -5.72 2.48 6.77
C ASP A 268 -4.98 2.21 8.08
N VAL A 269 -3.88 1.45 8.01
CA VAL A 269 -3.03 1.10 9.16
C VAL A 269 -2.35 2.33 9.77
N SER A 270 -2.01 3.35 8.98
CA SER A 270 -1.43 4.60 9.50
C SER A 270 -2.36 5.27 10.50
N PHE A 271 -3.62 5.37 10.18
CA PHE A 271 -4.64 5.97 11.06
C PHE A 271 -5.01 5.06 12.22
N ASN A 272 -5.31 3.79 11.94
CA ASN A 272 -5.82 2.87 12.93
C ASN A 272 -4.76 2.44 13.96
N LYS A 273 -3.57 2.01 13.51
CA LYS A 273 -2.55 1.41 14.40
C LYS A 273 -1.49 2.40 14.88
N TYR A 274 -1.09 3.36 14.04
CA TYR A 274 0.01 4.27 14.39
C TYR A 274 -0.50 5.57 15.02
N LEU A 275 -1.49 6.21 14.43
CA LEU A 275 -2.09 7.43 14.95
C LEU A 275 -3.17 7.15 15.99
N ASN A 276 -3.76 5.96 15.96
CA ASN A 276 -4.89 5.54 16.81
C ASN A 276 -6.03 6.58 16.80
N THR A 277 -6.38 7.07 15.61
CA THR A 277 -7.41 8.08 15.41
C THR A 277 -8.77 7.45 15.21
N ASP A 278 -9.81 8.17 15.62
CA ASP A 278 -11.20 7.80 15.34
C ASP A 278 -11.44 7.73 13.82
N PRO A 279 -12.21 6.75 13.32
CA PRO A 279 -12.50 6.61 11.89
C PRO A 279 -13.07 7.89 11.24
N ILE A 280 -13.97 8.62 11.91
CA ILE A 280 -14.58 9.85 11.35
C ILE A 280 -13.54 10.96 11.22
N VAL A 281 -12.72 11.16 12.26
CA VAL A 281 -11.61 12.13 12.23
C VAL A 281 -10.60 11.79 11.12
N SER A 282 -10.35 10.48 10.95
CA SER A 282 -9.48 9.98 9.88
C SER A 282 -10.03 10.33 8.49
N LEU A 283 -11.34 10.23 8.27
CA LEU A 283 -11.98 10.57 7.00
C LEU A 283 -11.79 12.04 6.64
N ASP A 284 -11.87 12.95 7.60
CA ASP A 284 -11.68 14.38 7.34
C ASP A 284 -10.25 14.68 6.88
N LEU A 285 -9.24 14.05 7.49
CA LEU A 285 -7.85 14.19 7.03
C LEU A 285 -7.63 13.53 5.67
N ILE A 286 -8.26 12.38 5.41
CA ILE A 286 -8.22 11.73 4.10
C ILE A 286 -8.78 12.66 3.02
N LYS A 287 -9.91 13.32 3.26
CA LYS A 287 -10.51 14.30 2.33
C LYS A 287 -9.57 15.47 2.05
N GLN A 288 -8.93 16.05 3.09
CA GLN A 288 -7.95 17.12 2.91
C GLN A 288 -6.79 16.69 1.99
N ILE A 289 -6.30 15.46 2.13
CA ILE A 289 -5.24 14.94 1.26
C ILE A 289 -5.75 14.72 -0.17
N ILE A 290 -6.98 14.21 -0.35
CA ILE A 290 -7.61 14.07 -1.66
C ILE A 290 -7.69 15.44 -2.35
N ASP A 291 -8.15 16.47 -1.63
CA ASP A 291 -8.26 17.84 -2.17
C ASP A 291 -6.89 18.42 -2.54
N SER A 292 -5.85 18.15 -1.71
CA SER A 292 -4.48 18.55 -2.04
C SER A 292 -3.99 17.93 -3.35
N VAL A 293 -4.35 16.68 -3.64
CA VAL A 293 -4.02 16.00 -4.91
C VAL A 293 -4.88 16.52 -6.07
N LYS A 294 -6.19 16.76 -5.85
CA LYS A 294 -7.08 17.35 -6.86
C LYS A 294 -6.60 18.73 -7.30
N ASN A 295 -6.18 19.57 -6.36
CA ASN A 295 -5.69 20.92 -6.63
C ASN A 295 -4.46 20.97 -7.57
N VAL A 296 -3.70 19.89 -7.64
CA VAL A 296 -2.54 19.77 -8.55
C VAL A 296 -2.81 18.85 -9.75
N ASN A 297 -4.05 18.37 -9.91
CA ASN A 297 -4.42 17.35 -10.92
C ASN A 297 -3.53 16.09 -10.86
N GLY A 298 -3.17 15.68 -9.66
CA GLY A 298 -2.24 14.59 -9.40
C GLY A 298 -2.88 13.21 -9.36
N GLN A 299 -2.10 12.22 -8.93
CA GLN A 299 -2.56 10.84 -8.73
C GLN A 299 -2.73 10.56 -7.24
N PHE A 300 -3.96 10.27 -6.80
CA PHE A 300 -4.24 9.83 -5.45
C PHE A 300 -4.16 8.31 -5.37
N ILE A 301 -3.31 7.78 -4.51
CA ILE A 301 -3.19 6.35 -4.22
C ILE A 301 -3.45 6.12 -2.74
N SER A 302 -4.40 5.22 -2.44
CA SER A 302 -4.68 4.76 -1.08
C SER A 302 -4.33 3.29 -0.92
N ILE A 303 -3.85 2.92 0.27
CA ILE A 303 -3.62 1.54 0.69
C ILE A 303 -4.69 1.12 1.67
N TRP A 304 -5.33 0.01 1.36
CA TRP A 304 -6.25 -0.67 2.26
C TRP A 304 -5.86 -2.14 2.39
N HIS A 305 -6.16 -2.76 3.52
CA HIS A 305 -5.93 -4.18 3.72
C HIS A 305 -7.28 -4.91 3.70
N ASN A 306 -7.29 -6.15 3.19
CA ASN A 306 -8.50 -6.96 3.24
C ASN A 306 -9.01 -7.12 4.68
N GLU A 307 -8.11 -7.16 5.67
CA GLU A 307 -8.49 -7.25 7.07
C GLU A 307 -9.17 -6.00 7.62
N SER A 308 -8.97 -4.82 7.06
CA SER A 308 -9.55 -3.58 7.59
C SER A 308 -11.05 -3.43 7.33
N LEU A 309 -11.61 -4.23 6.42
CA LEU A 309 -13.02 -4.12 6.04
C LEU A 309 -13.97 -5.07 6.79
N HIS A 310 -13.48 -5.91 7.70
CA HIS A 310 -14.34 -6.87 8.39
C HIS A 310 -15.26 -6.25 9.47
N ASN A 311 -15.13 -4.96 9.76
CA ASN A 311 -15.98 -4.20 10.69
C ASN A 311 -16.09 -4.77 12.13
N MET A 312 -15.02 -5.42 12.61
CA MET A 312 -14.98 -5.99 13.96
C MET A 312 -13.70 -5.55 14.69
N TYR A 313 -13.74 -5.56 16.03
CA TYR A 313 -12.61 -5.25 16.88
C TYR A 313 -12.01 -3.86 16.58
N GLN A 314 -10.72 -3.80 16.38
CA GLN A 314 -9.99 -2.57 16.05
C GLN A 314 -10.39 -1.94 14.71
N TRP A 315 -11.03 -2.70 13.81
CA TRP A 315 -11.45 -2.26 12.49
C TRP A 315 -12.94 -1.86 12.42
N LYS A 316 -13.61 -1.72 13.59
CA LYS A 316 -15.02 -1.31 13.64
C LYS A 316 -15.18 0.10 13.03
N GLY A 317 -16.07 0.22 12.05
CA GLY A 317 -16.35 1.47 11.33
C GLY A 317 -15.48 1.73 10.09
N TRP A 318 -14.35 1.04 9.93
CA TRP A 318 -13.40 1.32 8.83
C TRP A 318 -13.94 0.92 7.45
N ASN A 319 -14.80 -0.07 7.36
CA ASN A 319 -15.49 -0.41 6.12
C ASN A 319 -16.33 0.75 5.57
N PHE A 320 -16.97 1.54 6.45
CA PHE A 320 -17.72 2.74 6.04
C PHE A 320 -16.78 3.85 5.58
N ILE A 321 -15.65 4.06 6.28
CA ILE A 321 -14.65 5.05 5.88
C ILE A 321 -14.08 4.74 4.49
N TYR A 322 -13.85 3.47 4.18
CA TYR A 322 -13.41 3.05 2.85
C TYR A 322 -14.39 3.47 1.76
N GLU A 323 -15.68 3.14 1.93
CA GLU A 323 -16.70 3.51 0.94
C GLU A 323 -16.97 5.01 0.89
N ASP A 324 -16.94 5.72 2.03
CA ASP A 324 -17.13 7.16 2.09
C ASP A 324 -15.98 7.93 1.42
N MET A 325 -14.73 7.47 1.59
CA MET A 325 -13.58 7.99 0.85
C MET A 325 -13.79 7.84 -0.67
N ILE A 326 -14.20 6.67 -1.13
CA ILE A 326 -14.46 6.41 -2.55
C ILE A 326 -15.59 7.31 -3.07
N ARG A 327 -16.68 7.44 -2.32
CA ARG A 327 -17.82 8.29 -2.64
C ARG A 327 -17.40 9.75 -2.80
N TYR A 328 -16.56 10.25 -1.89
CA TYR A 328 -16.00 11.60 -1.95
C TYR A 328 -15.15 11.85 -3.21
N ILE A 329 -14.39 10.84 -3.63
CA ILE A 329 -13.57 10.92 -4.85
C ILE A 329 -14.43 10.96 -6.11
N VAL A 330 -15.49 10.13 -6.16
CA VAL A 330 -16.31 9.93 -7.37
C VAL A 330 -17.39 11.00 -7.54
N ASN A 331 -18.06 11.40 -6.45
CA ASN A 331 -19.21 12.33 -6.50
C ASN A 331 -18.82 13.77 -6.86
N GLU A 332 -17.58 14.19 -6.67
CA GLU A 332 -17.12 15.52 -7.11
C GLU A 332 -16.69 15.54 -8.58
N LYS A 333 -16.86 14.43 -9.33
CA LYS A 333 -16.64 14.38 -10.78
C LYS A 333 -17.90 14.74 -11.61
N SER A 334 -19.02 15.05 -10.95
CA SER A 334 -20.29 15.40 -11.61
C SER A 334 -20.53 16.90 -11.69
#